data_89f9ac1d6ef4b19c2b5113069e017139
#
_entry.id   89f9ac1d6ef4b19c2b5113069e017139
#
_cell.length_a   1.000
_cell.length_b   1.000
_cell.length_c   1.000
_cell.angle_alpha   90.00
_cell.angle_beta   90.00
_cell.angle_gamma   90.00
#
_symmetry.space_group_name_H-M   'P 1'
#
loop_
_entity.id
_entity.type
_entity.pdbx_description
1 polymer ?
#
loop_
_entity_poly.entity_id
_entity_poly.type
_entity_poly.pdbx_seq_one_letter_code
_entity_poly.pdbx_strand_id
1 'polypeptide(L)'
;MAAANDVSTARWGLFQEQAGSYLWKGLMSFGVAGALQNATDFRDENVNISVDITTRTYPDFNKIEIHQAGSRVDWTGINIQSIPPSGYYAPGNFEVVDNADVNILGCSFTDLGTFLFQSNSTIDETIFRRCEQVYWGDAVFDGCTFETTRASAAIYTEDLTDIDNCVFAGADEGFNAIHMGAAGTYTFIGNTFTGYGASGEPDAAIYHDSGGHLVINVQDGDSPGVYNVGGSTAEVNNPVILTLTGLVSGSEVRFYEAGTITELDGVENSSTSFDYPYTFAASTYVDIVIHHVDYVYLRVETFLLSATSSSIPIDQQFDRWYSNP
;
A
#
# COMPACT_ATOMS: atom_id res chain seq x y z
N MET A 1 -8.63 -14.93 -27.62
CA MET A 1 -7.90 -15.79 -26.65
C MET A 1 -6.68 -16.37 -27.35
N ALA A 2 -5.51 -15.93 -26.97
CA ALA A 2 -4.30 -16.60 -27.38
C ALA A 2 -4.12 -17.80 -26.46
N ALA A 3 -4.43 -18.98 -26.97
CA ALA A 3 -4.05 -20.20 -26.28
C ALA A 3 -2.52 -20.26 -26.26
N ALA A 4 -1.93 -20.40 -25.10
CA ALA A 4 -0.49 -20.61 -25.00
C ALA A 4 -0.12 -21.87 -25.78
N ASN A 5 0.85 -21.74 -26.65
CA ASN A 5 1.28 -22.81 -27.52
C ASN A 5 2.49 -23.57 -26.95
N ASP A 6 2.45 -23.94 -25.68
CA ASP A 6 3.40 -24.96 -25.24
C ASP A 6 2.86 -26.36 -25.54
N VAL A 7 3.25 -26.89 -26.66
CA VAL A 7 2.90 -28.23 -27.09
C VAL A 7 3.72 -29.34 -26.41
N SER A 8 4.70 -28.98 -25.58
CA SER A 8 5.59 -29.99 -24.96
C SER A 8 5.05 -30.53 -23.64
N THR A 9 4.13 -29.80 -23.00
CA THR A 9 3.48 -30.22 -21.75
C THR A 9 1.98 -29.94 -21.78
N ALA A 10 1.25 -30.56 -22.70
CA ALA A 10 -0.18 -30.35 -23.00
C ALA A 10 -1.11 -30.33 -21.76
N ARG A 11 -1.04 -29.26 -20.96
CA ARG A 11 -1.93 -29.02 -19.81
C ARG A 11 -2.70 -27.75 -20.05
N TRP A 12 -3.71 -27.85 -20.90
CA TRP A 12 -4.58 -26.74 -21.24
C TRP A 12 -5.71 -26.63 -20.21
N GLY A 13 -5.85 -25.45 -19.63
CA GLY A 13 -7.08 -25.12 -18.90
C GLY A 13 -8.28 -25.02 -19.84
N LEU A 14 -9.44 -25.32 -19.32
CA LEU A 14 -10.69 -25.04 -19.97
C LEU A 14 -11.11 -23.59 -19.63
N PHE A 15 -11.35 -22.78 -20.65
CA PHE A 15 -11.97 -21.47 -20.51
C PHE A 15 -13.25 -21.47 -21.34
N GLN A 16 -14.40 -21.48 -20.67
CA GLN A 16 -15.70 -21.65 -21.28
C GLN A 16 -16.59 -20.44 -20.97
N GLU A 17 -17.13 -19.81 -22.00
CA GLU A 17 -18.17 -18.80 -21.84
C GLU A 17 -19.46 -19.44 -21.33
N GLN A 18 -20.04 -18.83 -20.31
CA GLN A 18 -21.37 -19.14 -19.77
C GLN A 18 -22.19 -17.85 -19.77
N ALA A 19 -23.52 -17.94 -19.67
CA ALA A 19 -24.40 -16.78 -19.74
C ALA A 19 -23.98 -15.65 -18.74
N GLY A 20 -23.27 -14.62 -19.23
CA GLY A 20 -22.81 -13.48 -18.46
C GLY A 20 -21.57 -13.70 -17.58
N SER A 21 -20.87 -14.85 -17.76
CA SER A 21 -19.63 -15.15 -17.03
C SER A 21 -18.75 -16.12 -17.82
N TYR A 22 -17.54 -16.34 -17.32
CA TYR A 22 -16.64 -17.36 -17.85
C TYR A 22 -16.29 -18.37 -16.77
N LEU A 23 -16.18 -19.62 -17.15
CA LEU A 23 -15.68 -20.70 -16.30
C LEU A 23 -14.23 -21.00 -16.70
N TRP A 24 -13.34 -20.96 -15.72
CA TRP A 24 -11.95 -21.34 -15.88
C TRP A 24 -11.62 -22.58 -15.07
N LYS A 25 -10.85 -23.49 -15.67
CA LYS A 25 -10.41 -24.73 -15.04
C LYS A 25 -9.03 -25.13 -15.56
N GLY A 26 -8.10 -25.38 -14.66
CA GLY A 26 -6.75 -25.81 -14.98
C GLY A 26 -5.79 -24.64 -15.22
N LEU A 27 -4.75 -24.87 -16.02
CA LEU A 27 -3.70 -23.90 -16.29
C LEU A 27 -4.09 -22.92 -17.41
N MET A 28 -3.95 -21.63 -17.18
CA MET A 28 -3.89 -20.60 -18.21
C MET A 28 -2.49 -20.02 -18.26
N SER A 29 -1.82 -20.12 -19.38
CA SER A 29 -0.48 -19.58 -19.57
C SER A 29 -0.49 -18.51 -20.66
N PHE A 30 0.04 -17.34 -20.36
CA PHE A 30 0.24 -16.23 -21.28
C PHE A 30 1.73 -16.06 -21.54
N GLY A 31 2.12 -16.04 -22.82
CA GLY A 31 3.52 -16.06 -23.23
C GLY A 31 4.13 -17.46 -23.19
N VAL A 32 5.20 -17.63 -23.93
CA VAL A 32 6.01 -18.86 -23.98
C VAL A 32 7.46 -18.48 -23.84
N ALA A 33 8.23 -19.23 -23.06
CA ALA A 33 9.67 -19.02 -22.94
C ALA A 33 10.32 -18.91 -24.32
N GLY A 34 10.88 -17.74 -24.66
CA GLY A 34 11.56 -17.47 -25.93
C GLY A 34 10.71 -16.85 -27.06
N ALA A 35 9.41 -16.57 -26.86
CA ALA A 35 8.58 -15.90 -27.87
C ALA A 35 7.85 -14.69 -27.26
N LEU A 36 8.22 -13.47 -27.66
CA LEU A 36 7.52 -12.24 -27.27
C LEU A 36 6.03 -12.38 -27.63
N GLN A 37 5.19 -12.30 -26.63
CA GLN A 37 3.74 -12.23 -26.79
C GLN A 37 3.32 -10.76 -26.67
N ASN A 38 2.61 -10.25 -27.64
CA ASN A 38 1.99 -8.94 -27.55
C ASN A 38 0.86 -8.99 -26.52
N ALA A 39 0.60 -7.82 -25.93
CA ALA A 39 -0.34 -7.58 -24.86
C ALA A 39 -1.58 -8.49 -24.88
N THR A 40 -1.87 -9.08 -23.73
CA THR A 40 -3.18 -9.66 -23.46
C THR A 40 -4.01 -8.58 -22.80
N ASP A 41 -4.95 -8.04 -23.55
CA ASP A 41 -5.77 -6.93 -23.15
C ASP A 41 -7.18 -7.44 -22.78
N PHE A 42 -7.53 -7.34 -21.50
CA PHE A 42 -8.86 -7.59 -20.97
C PHE A 42 -9.40 -6.28 -20.37
N ARG A 43 -9.85 -5.37 -21.22
CA ARG A 43 -10.37 -4.05 -20.81
C ARG A 43 -11.88 -3.99 -20.71
N ASP A 44 -12.58 -5.09 -20.89
CA ASP A 44 -14.03 -5.09 -20.73
C ASP A 44 -14.38 -5.06 -19.23
N GLU A 45 -14.99 -3.97 -18.81
CA GLU A 45 -15.53 -3.80 -17.47
C GLU A 45 -16.51 -4.94 -17.15
N ASN A 46 -16.40 -5.48 -15.93
CA ASN A 46 -17.30 -6.50 -15.39
C ASN A 46 -17.22 -7.91 -16.00
N VAL A 47 -16.05 -8.32 -16.45
CA VAL A 47 -15.84 -9.73 -16.79
C VAL A 47 -15.78 -10.55 -15.50
N ASN A 48 -16.72 -11.47 -15.33
CA ASN A 48 -16.76 -12.40 -14.19
C ASN A 48 -16.18 -13.75 -14.61
N ILE A 49 -15.13 -14.19 -13.90
CA ILE A 49 -14.49 -15.47 -14.12
C ILE A 49 -14.67 -16.32 -12.87
N SER A 50 -15.33 -17.47 -13.03
CA SER A 50 -15.44 -18.47 -11.97
C SER A 50 -14.37 -19.54 -12.16
N VAL A 51 -13.61 -19.82 -11.12
CA VAL A 51 -12.58 -20.87 -11.12
C VAL A 51 -13.17 -22.15 -10.55
N ASP A 52 -13.28 -23.21 -11.37
CA ASP A 52 -13.73 -24.53 -10.91
C ASP A 52 -12.56 -25.33 -10.33
N ILE A 53 -12.57 -25.50 -9.01
CA ILE A 53 -11.53 -26.22 -8.27
C ILE A 53 -11.91 -27.67 -7.93
N THR A 54 -13.00 -28.18 -8.48
CA THR A 54 -13.52 -29.50 -8.13
C THR A 54 -12.65 -30.69 -8.56
N THR A 55 -11.69 -30.44 -9.45
CA THR A 55 -10.74 -31.46 -9.89
C THR A 55 -9.33 -31.12 -9.42
N ARG A 56 -8.99 -31.52 -8.20
CA ARG A 56 -7.62 -31.48 -7.68
C ARG A 56 -6.87 -32.74 -8.08
N THR A 57 -5.90 -32.62 -8.96
CA THR A 57 -4.79 -33.58 -9.04
C THR A 57 -3.50 -32.79 -8.87
N TYR A 58 -2.79 -33.02 -7.78
CA TYR A 58 -1.41 -32.52 -7.64
C TYR A 58 -0.56 -33.10 -8.77
N PRO A 59 0.24 -32.30 -9.49
CA PRO A 59 0.61 -30.90 -9.31
C PRO A 59 -0.23 -29.90 -10.12
N ASP A 60 -1.37 -30.29 -10.65
CA ASP A 60 -2.17 -29.53 -11.61
C ASP A 60 -3.19 -28.65 -10.90
N PHE A 61 -2.70 -27.62 -10.19
CA PHE A 61 -3.56 -26.58 -9.67
C PHE A 61 -4.09 -25.69 -10.79
N ASN A 62 -5.28 -25.14 -10.61
CA ASN A 62 -5.72 -24.00 -11.41
C ASN A 62 -4.70 -22.88 -11.23
N LYS A 63 -4.11 -22.42 -12.30
CA LYS A 63 -3.02 -21.44 -12.26
C LYS A 63 -3.08 -20.51 -13.46
N ILE A 64 -2.91 -19.24 -13.22
CA ILE A 64 -2.60 -18.27 -14.26
C ILE A 64 -1.10 -18.03 -14.22
N GLU A 65 -0.42 -18.31 -15.31
CA GLU A 65 1.01 -18.05 -15.48
C GLU A 65 1.21 -17.01 -16.56
N ILE A 66 1.99 -15.98 -16.25
CA ILE A 66 2.41 -14.98 -17.22
C ILE A 66 3.92 -15.13 -17.39
N HIS A 67 4.31 -15.64 -18.54
CA HIS A 67 5.69 -15.91 -18.88
C HIS A 67 6.28 -14.81 -19.73
N GLN A 68 7.57 -14.62 -19.57
CA GLN A 68 8.50 -13.92 -20.42
C GLN A 68 8.65 -12.42 -20.20
N ALA A 69 9.89 -12.02 -19.95
CA ALA A 69 10.34 -10.64 -19.97
C ALA A 69 9.88 -9.92 -21.26
N GLY A 70 9.19 -8.78 -21.09
CA GLY A 70 8.64 -7.99 -22.18
C GLY A 70 7.25 -8.41 -22.67
N SER A 71 6.64 -9.47 -22.11
CA SER A 71 5.20 -9.69 -22.29
C SER A 71 4.42 -8.68 -21.46
N ARG A 72 3.31 -8.21 -22.01
CA ARG A 72 2.44 -7.24 -21.34
C ARG A 72 1.04 -7.81 -21.16
N VAL A 73 0.52 -7.63 -19.95
CA VAL A 73 -0.85 -7.98 -19.58
C VAL A 73 -1.51 -6.77 -18.96
N ASP A 74 -2.61 -6.30 -19.54
CA ASP A 74 -3.43 -5.21 -19.01
C ASP A 74 -4.82 -5.74 -18.66
N TRP A 75 -5.17 -5.71 -17.38
CA TRP A 75 -6.50 -6.12 -16.89
C TRP A 75 -7.19 -4.96 -16.20
N THR A 76 -8.44 -4.71 -16.57
CA THR A 76 -9.26 -3.65 -15.96
C THR A 76 -10.64 -4.21 -15.63
N GLY A 77 -11.07 -4.04 -14.36
CA GLY A 77 -12.42 -4.37 -13.93
C GLY A 77 -12.76 -5.87 -13.95
N ILE A 78 -11.77 -6.76 -13.93
CA ILE A 78 -11.98 -8.22 -14.00
C ILE A 78 -12.26 -8.76 -12.60
N ASN A 79 -13.30 -9.58 -12.47
CA ASN A 79 -13.63 -10.29 -11.24
C ASN A 79 -13.33 -11.77 -11.39
N ILE A 80 -12.39 -12.29 -10.61
CA ILE A 80 -12.06 -13.71 -10.57
C ILE A 80 -12.43 -14.27 -9.21
N GLN A 81 -13.30 -15.24 -9.20
CA GLN A 81 -13.73 -15.92 -7.98
C GLN A 81 -13.57 -17.42 -8.09
N SER A 82 -12.94 -18.03 -7.09
CA SER A 82 -12.97 -19.48 -6.92
C SER A 82 -14.35 -19.91 -6.44
N ILE A 83 -14.83 -21.04 -6.95
CA ILE A 83 -16.01 -21.74 -6.40
C ILE A 83 -15.47 -22.87 -5.53
N PRO A 84 -15.31 -22.67 -4.21
CA PRO A 84 -14.78 -23.69 -3.34
C PRO A 84 -15.82 -24.79 -3.12
N PRO A 85 -15.45 -26.05 -3.22
CA PRO A 85 -16.20 -27.09 -2.53
C PRO A 85 -16.00 -26.86 -1.02
N SER A 86 -17.05 -27.00 -0.26
CA SER A 86 -17.03 -26.85 1.20
C SER A 86 -15.85 -27.59 1.82
N GLY A 87 -14.93 -26.87 2.45
CA GLY A 87 -13.85 -27.41 3.27
C GLY A 87 -12.47 -27.55 2.65
N TYR A 88 -12.16 -26.91 1.52
CA TYR A 88 -10.83 -26.95 0.90
C TYR A 88 -10.23 -25.58 0.61
N TYR A 89 -8.88 -25.51 0.70
CA TYR A 89 -8.08 -24.33 0.36
C TYR A 89 -8.26 -23.95 -1.11
N ALA A 90 -8.22 -22.66 -1.36
CA ALA A 90 -8.39 -22.07 -2.66
C ALA A 90 -7.21 -22.40 -3.59
N PRO A 91 -7.44 -22.91 -4.76
CA PRO A 91 -6.39 -23.25 -5.69
C PRO A 91 -6.54 -22.51 -7.00
N GLY A 92 -6.33 -21.25 -7.00
CA GLY A 92 -6.17 -20.47 -8.21
C GLY A 92 -4.97 -19.58 -7.98
N ASN A 93 -3.77 -20.06 -8.31
CA ASN A 93 -2.56 -19.26 -8.17
C ASN A 93 -2.40 -18.34 -9.37
N PHE A 94 -1.88 -17.15 -9.12
CA PHE A 94 -1.47 -16.20 -10.12
C PHE A 94 0.05 -16.05 -10.03
N GLU A 95 0.77 -16.29 -11.11
CA GLU A 95 2.21 -16.23 -11.11
C GLU A 95 2.73 -15.45 -12.32
N VAL A 96 3.42 -14.36 -12.04
CA VAL A 96 4.21 -13.63 -13.03
C VAL A 96 5.61 -14.22 -13.05
N VAL A 97 6.02 -14.73 -14.20
CA VAL A 97 7.33 -15.33 -14.41
C VAL A 97 8.13 -14.43 -15.34
N ASP A 98 9.43 -14.34 -15.11
CA ASP A 98 10.36 -13.65 -16.03
C ASP A 98 10.11 -12.13 -16.24
N ASN A 99 9.75 -11.38 -15.23
CA ASN A 99 9.57 -9.91 -15.30
C ASN A 99 8.66 -9.45 -16.46
N ALA A 100 7.51 -10.11 -16.62
CA ALA A 100 6.48 -9.63 -17.51
C ALA A 100 5.89 -8.30 -16.99
N ASP A 101 5.49 -7.44 -17.91
CA ASP A 101 4.81 -6.17 -17.61
C ASP A 101 3.32 -6.46 -17.34
N VAL A 102 2.89 -6.33 -16.11
CA VAL A 102 1.52 -6.65 -15.68
C VAL A 102 0.87 -5.44 -15.02
N ASN A 103 -0.21 -4.96 -15.64
CA ASN A 103 -1.01 -3.87 -15.13
C ASN A 103 -2.41 -4.39 -14.77
N ILE A 104 -2.78 -4.25 -13.51
CA ILE A 104 -4.08 -4.68 -12.97
C ILE A 104 -4.75 -3.46 -12.35
N LEU A 105 -5.91 -3.07 -12.85
CA LEU A 105 -6.65 -1.91 -12.38
C LEU A 105 -8.10 -2.26 -12.06
N GLY A 106 -8.53 -1.94 -10.84
CA GLY A 106 -9.93 -2.07 -10.42
C GLY A 106 -10.47 -3.50 -10.49
N CYS A 107 -9.61 -4.49 -10.35
CA CYS A 107 -9.98 -5.90 -10.38
C CYS A 107 -10.43 -6.42 -9.01
N SER A 108 -11.04 -7.60 -8.98
CA SER A 108 -11.40 -8.27 -7.73
C SER A 108 -11.04 -9.75 -7.80
N PHE A 109 -10.26 -10.19 -6.83
CA PHE A 109 -9.85 -11.57 -6.65
C PHE A 109 -10.45 -12.12 -5.36
N THR A 110 -11.27 -13.16 -5.46
CA THR A 110 -11.96 -13.72 -4.30
C THR A 110 -11.71 -15.22 -4.18
N ASP A 111 -11.36 -15.68 -2.99
CA ASP A 111 -11.12 -17.09 -2.69
C ASP A 111 -10.04 -17.74 -3.59
N LEU A 112 -9.02 -16.97 -3.98
CA LEU A 112 -7.89 -17.46 -4.77
C LEU A 112 -6.71 -17.88 -3.88
N GLY A 113 -5.76 -18.58 -4.51
CA GLY A 113 -4.52 -19.01 -3.87
C GLY A 113 -3.47 -17.89 -3.85
N THR A 114 -2.22 -18.30 -3.97
CA THR A 114 -1.05 -17.42 -3.91
C THR A 114 -0.88 -16.59 -5.17
N PHE A 115 -0.48 -15.35 -4.98
CA PHE A 115 -0.06 -14.44 -6.05
C PHE A 115 1.45 -14.24 -5.98
N LEU A 116 2.13 -14.36 -7.11
CA LEU A 116 3.54 -14.04 -7.27
C LEU A 116 3.67 -12.95 -8.33
N PHE A 117 4.01 -11.75 -7.90
CA PHE A 117 4.27 -10.62 -8.79
C PHE A 117 5.77 -10.42 -9.01
N GLN A 118 6.14 -9.60 -9.97
CA GLN A 118 7.51 -9.22 -10.32
C GLN A 118 7.61 -7.69 -10.43
N SER A 119 8.81 -7.15 -10.48
CA SER A 119 9.11 -5.71 -10.42
C SER A 119 8.43 -4.84 -11.48
N ASN A 120 7.97 -5.41 -12.59
CA ASN A 120 7.25 -4.67 -13.62
C ASN A 120 5.73 -4.76 -13.47
N SER A 121 5.24 -5.19 -12.31
CA SER A 121 3.80 -5.29 -12.05
C SER A 121 3.30 -4.05 -11.32
N THR A 122 2.19 -3.48 -11.81
CA THR A 122 1.46 -2.38 -11.19
C THR A 122 0.04 -2.84 -10.89
N ILE A 123 -0.36 -2.75 -9.63
CA ILE A 123 -1.65 -3.23 -9.15
C ILE A 123 -2.36 -2.08 -8.47
N ASP A 124 -3.38 -1.52 -9.11
CA ASP A 124 -4.09 -0.35 -8.65
C ASP A 124 -5.55 -0.69 -8.32
N GLU A 125 -6.08 -0.08 -7.26
CA GLU A 125 -7.50 -0.13 -6.88
C GLU A 125 -8.11 -1.54 -6.86
N THR A 126 -7.29 -2.56 -6.61
CA THR A 126 -7.66 -3.97 -6.73
C THR A 126 -7.99 -4.58 -5.37
N ILE A 127 -9.01 -5.44 -5.35
CA ILE A 127 -9.50 -6.10 -4.12
C ILE A 127 -9.05 -7.55 -4.08
N PHE A 128 -8.34 -7.92 -3.01
CA PHE A 128 -7.96 -9.29 -2.67
C PHE A 128 -8.80 -9.74 -1.45
N ARG A 129 -9.81 -10.57 -1.68
CA ARG A 129 -10.72 -11.03 -0.62
C ARG A 129 -10.57 -12.51 -0.36
N ARG A 130 -10.24 -12.89 0.87
CA ARG A 130 -10.02 -14.28 1.27
C ARG A 130 -9.06 -15.04 0.36
N CYS A 131 -8.07 -14.33 -0.15
CA CYS A 131 -6.96 -14.93 -0.91
C CYS A 131 -5.88 -15.46 0.04
N GLU A 132 -5.00 -16.31 -0.47
CA GLU A 132 -3.75 -16.64 0.19
C GLU A 132 -2.76 -15.48 0.06
N GLN A 133 -1.51 -15.72 0.32
CA GLN A 133 -0.47 -14.69 0.38
C GLN A 133 -0.13 -14.12 -0.99
N VAL A 134 0.00 -12.80 -1.04
CA VAL A 134 0.61 -12.08 -2.17
C VAL A 134 2.10 -11.93 -1.90
N TYR A 135 2.92 -12.51 -2.77
CA TYR A 135 4.37 -12.27 -2.80
C TYR A 135 4.64 -11.08 -3.71
N TRP A 136 5.20 -10.06 -3.12
CA TRP A 136 5.32 -8.73 -3.70
C TRP A 136 6.27 -8.66 -4.92
N GLY A 137 7.48 -9.25 -4.87
CA GLY A 137 8.44 -9.30 -5.98
C GLY A 137 8.76 -7.94 -6.63
N ASP A 138 8.87 -6.88 -5.84
CA ASP A 138 9.05 -5.48 -6.26
C ASP A 138 7.91 -4.90 -7.13
N ALA A 139 6.67 -5.40 -6.96
CA ALA A 139 5.49 -4.86 -7.61
C ALA A 139 4.96 -3.63 -6.85
N VAL A 140 4.36 -2.68 -7.57
CA VAL A 140 3.72 -1.49 -6.98
C VAL A 140 2.25 -1.76 -6.71
N PHE A 141 1.80 -1.49 -5.48
CA PHE A 141 0.40 -1.55 -5.07
C PHE A 141 -0.08 -0.16 -4.64
N ASP A 142 -1.09 0.36 -5.33
CA ASP A 142 -1.72 1.63 -4.95
C ASP A 142 -3.24 1.48 -4.82
N GLY A 143 -3.81 1.99 -3.73
CA GLY A 143 -5.24 1.96 -3.49
C GLY A 143 -5.87 0.57 -3.38
N CYS A 144 -5.08 -0.47 -3.16
CA CYS A 144 -5.56 -1.85 -3.08
C CYS A 144 -6.26 -2.15 -1.75
N THR A 145 -7.16 -3.14 -1.75
CA THR A 145 -7.84 -3.62 -0.55
C THR A 145 -7.55 -5.10 -0.32
N PHE A 146 -7.05 -5.43 0.88
CA PHE A 146 -6.80 -6.80 1.32
C PHE A 146 -7.78 -7.15 2.44
N GLU A 147 -8.76 -8.02 2.14
CA GLU A 147 -9.79 -8.40 3.09
C GLU A 147 -9.65 -9.88 3.49
N THR A 148 -9.57 -10.14 4.79
CA THR A 148 -9.70 -11.50 5.34
C THR A 148 -8.75 -12.50 4.67
N THR A 149 -7.43 -12.25 4.74
CA THR A 149 -6.46 -13.21 4.19
C THR A 149 -6.59 -14.60 4.82
N ARG A 150 -6.21 -15.64 4.07
CA ARG A 150 -6.19 -17.04 4.53
C ARG A 150 -4.79 -17.55 4.83
N ALA A 151 -3.78 -16.76 4.56
CA ALA A 151 -2.39 -17.06 4.86
C ALA A 151 -1.93 -16.34 6.14
N SER A 152 -0.72 -16.61 6.57
CA SER A 152 -0.11 -15.96 7.73
C SER A 152 0.00 -14.44 7.59
N ALA A 153 0.04 -13.92 6.37
CA ALA A 153 -0.05 -12.51 6.05
C ALA A 153 -0.70 -12.29 4.67
N ALA A 154 -1.30 -11.12 4.45
CA ALA A 154 -1.86 -10.79 3.13
C ALA A 154 -0.75 -10.54 2.11
N ILE A 155 0.29 -9.79 2.48
CA ILE A 155 1.47 -9.54 1.63
C ILE A 155 2.73 -10.04 2.33
N TYR A 156 3.62 -10.68 1.55
CA TYR A 156 5.03 -10.86 1.92
C TYR A 156 5.87 -9.90 1.11
N THR A 157 6.69 -9.09 1.77
CA THR A 157 7.56 -8.09 1.12
C THR A 157 8.92 -7.97 1.81
N GLU A 158 9.89 -7.47 1.07
CA GLU A 158 11.20 -7.02 1.57
C GLU A 158 11.35 -5.49 1.49
N ASP A 159 10.36 -4.78 0.92
CA ASP A 159 10.30 -3.32 0.83
C ASP A 159 8.87 -2.81 1.02
N LEU A 160 8.66 -1.74 1.77
CA LEU A 160 7.36 -1.14 2.02
C LEU A 160 7.07 0.09 1.15
N THR A 161 8.05 0.58 0.38
CA THR A 161 7.93 1.83 -0.38
C THR A 161 6.97 1.74 -1.57
N ASP A 162 6.65 0.52 -2.00
CA ASP A 162 5.77 0.27 -3.15
C ASP A 162 4.36 -0.19 -2.74
N ILE A 163 3.96 0.08 -1.48
CA ILE A 163 2.64 -0.26 -0.94
C ILE A 163 2.00 1.00 -0.40
N ASP A 164 1.24 1.70 -1.26
CA ASP A 164 0.64 2.99 -0.94
C ASP A 164 -0.88 2.95 -0.95
N ASN A 165 -1.51 3.76 -0.11
CA ASN A 165 -2.96 3.98 -0.05
C ASN A 165 -3.80 2.70 0.10
N CYS A 166 -3.20 1.61 0.58
CA CYS A 166 -3.86 0.32 0.68
C CYS A 166 -4.68 0.20 1.97
N VAL A 167 -5.77 -0.57 1.88
CA VAL A 167 -6.64 -0.90 3.00
C VAL A 167 -6.43 -2.36 3.38
N PHE A 168 -6.01 -2.60 4.61
CA PHE A 168 -5.89 -3.93 5.18
C PHE A 168 -6.99 -4.15 6.20
N ALA A 169 -7.93 -5.05 5.88
CA ALA A 169 -9.02 -5.42 6.77
C ALA A 169 -8.79 -6.86 7.24
N GLY A 170 -8.20 -7.00 8.41
CA GLY A 170 -8.00 -8.28 9.07
C GLY A 170 -9.33 -8.85 9.55
N ALA A 171 -9.44 -10.18 9.54
CA ALA A 171 -10.44 -10.86 10.31
C ALA A 171 -9.84 -11.26 11.65
N ASP A 172 -10.70 -11.59 12.62
CA ASP A 172 -10.36 -12.02 13.98
C ASP A 172 -9.58 -13.36 14.06
N GLU A 173 -8.80 -13.73 13.03
CA GLU A 173 -8.20 -15.04 12.86
C GLU A 173 -6.70 -15.11 13.18
N GLY A 174 -6.09 -14.03 13.67
CA GLY A 174 -4.69 -14.02 14.11
C GLY A 174 -3.65 -14.00 12.98
N PHE A 175 -4.03 -13.52 11.81
CA PHE A 175 -3.13 -13.29 10.67
C PHE A 175 -2.65 -11.84 10.63
N ASN A 176 -1.51 -11.60 9.96
CA ASN A 176 -0.94 -10.27 9.79
C ASN A 176 -1.39 -9.64 8.45
N ALA A 177 -1.31 -8.32 8.32
CA ALA A 177 -1.47 -7.65 7.03
C ALA A 177 -0.23 -7.88 6.17
N ILE A 178 0.94 -7.61 6.73
CA ILE A 178 2.22 -7.66 6.01
C ILE A 178 3.21 -8.52 6.79
N HIS A 179 3.88 -9.43 6.05
CA HIS A 179 5.08 -10.10 6.52
C HIS A 179 6.29 -9.40 5.93
N MET A 180 7.06 -8.71 6.77
CA MET A 180 8.25 -7.97 6.39
C MET A 180 9.50 -8.80 6.61
N GLY A 181 10.13 -9.25 5.53
CA GLY A 181 11.31 -10.11 5.52
C GLY A 181 12.64 -9.37 5.57
N ALA A 182 12.67 -8.03 5.46
CA ALA A 182 13.90 -7.24 5.48
C ALA A 182 13.91 -6.18 6.59
N ALA A 183 15.11 -5.73 6.94
CA ALA A 183 15.35 -4.56 7.78
C ALA A 183 15.62 -3.33 6.93
N GLY A 184 15.37 -2.13 7.45
CA GLY A 184 15.62 -0.89 6.72
C GLY A 184 14.78 0.26 7.22
N THR A 185 14.82 1.37 6.49
CA THR A 185 14.00 2.55 6.75
C THR A 185 13.11 2.79 5.54
N TYR A 186 11.81 2.78 5.75
CA TYR A 186 10.81 2.88 4.70
C TYR A 186 9.81 3.99 5.00
N THR A 187 9.27 4.63 3.96
CA THR A 187 8.11 5.51 4.05
C THR A 187 6.87 4.74 3.66
N PHE A 188 5.80 4.86 4.44
CA PHE A 188 4.57 4.10 4.31
C PHE A 188 3.40 5.07 4.19
N ILE A 189 2.82 5.21 3.00
CA ILE A 189 1.94 6.32 2.65
C ILE A 189 0.48 5.86 2.57
N GLY A 190 -0.41 6.53 3.31
CA GLY A 190 -1.87 6.40 3.17
C GLY A 190 -2.47 5.04 3.52
N ASN A 191 -1.67 4.10 4.06
CA ASN A 191 -2.17 2.76 4.37
C ASN A 191 -3.00 2.73 5.66
N THR A 192 -4.06 1.91 5.66
CA THR A 192 -4.95 1.77 6.82
C THR A 192 -5.07 0.31 7.26
N PHE A 193 -5.23 0.10 8.58
CA PHE A 193 -5.26 -1.22 9.20
C PHE A 193 -6.47 -1.35 10.13
N THR A 194 -7.31 -2.36 9.89
CA THR A 194 -8.49 -2.62 10.74
C THR A 194 -8.54 -4.09 11.14
N GLY A 195 -8.77 -4.35 12.42
CA GLY A 195 -8.91 -5.72 12.94
C GLY A 195 -7.59 -6.42 13.22
N TYR A 196 -6.49 -5.68 13.39
CA TYR A 196 -5.18 -6.19 13.81
C TYR A 196 -4.86 -5.80 15.26
N GLY A 197 -4.02 -6.60 15.90
CA GLY A 197 -3.58 -6.36 17.26
C GLY A 197 -2.57 -5.23 17.42
N ALA A 198 -2.27 -4.89 18.66
CA ALA A 198 -1.28 -3.87 19.01
C ALA A 198 0.16 -4.35 18.74
N SER A 199 1.11 -3.41 18.79
CA SER A 199 2.55 -3.76 18.72
C SER A 199 2.94 -4.75 19.81
N GLY A 200 3.63 -5.81 19.41
CA GLY A 200 4.05 -6.92 20.28
C GLY A 200 3.07 -8.08 20.34
N GLU A 201 1.87 -7.94 19.82
CA GLU A 201 0.89 -9.03 19.73
C GLU A 201 1.10 -9.85 18.44
N PRO A 202 0.90 -11.17 18.44
CA PRO A 202 1.13 -12.03 17.27
C PRO A 202 0.26 -11.70 16.05
N ASP A 203 -0.87 -11.07 16.27
CA ASP A 203 -1.84 -10.60 15.26
C ASP A 203 -1.68 -9.12 14.89
N ALA A 204 -0.54 -8.50 15.25
CA ALA A 204 -0.22 -7.13 14.82
C ALA A 204 -0.23 -7.00 13.30
N ALA A 205 -0.45 -5.79 12.78
CA ALA A 205 -0.55 -5.56 11.34
C ALA A 205 0.70 -6.01 10.58
N ILE A 206 1.89 -5.81 11.14
CA ILE A 206 3.16 -6.21 10.53
C ILE A 206 3.84 -7.30 11.36
N TYR A 207 4.16 -8.43 10.70
CA TYR A 207 5.06 -9.46 11.22
C TYR A 207 6.46 -9.22 10.69
N HIS A 208 7.46 -9.07 11.55
CA HIS A 208 8.84 -8.75 11.18
C HIS A 208 9.82 -9.77 11.75
N ASP A 209 10.52 -10.51 10.88
CA ASP A 209 11.45 -11.58 11.24
C ASP A 209 12.84 -11.50 10.58
N SER A 210 13.21 -10.34 10.04
CA SER A 210 14.49 -10.14 9.34
C SER A 210 15.74 -10.32 10.22
N GLY A 211 15.58 -10.31 11.55
CA GLY A 211 16.70 -10.28 12.51
C GLY A 211 17.38 -8.90 12.64
N GLY A 212 16.89 -7.87 11.93
CA GLY A 212 17.44 -6.52 11.92
C GLY A 212 16.51 -5.47 12.52
N HIS A 213 16.81 -4.20 12.28
CA HIS A 213 16.03 -3.05 12.73
C HIS A 213 15.20 -2.48 11.57
N LEU A 214 13.88 -2.38 11.76
CA LEU A 214 12.92 -1.82 10.83
C LEU A 214 12.47 -0.44 11.32
N VAL A 215 12.56 0.58 10.47
CA VAL A 215 12.02 1.92 10.72
C VAL A 215 10.93 2.19 9.71
N ILE A 216 9.72 2.47 10.18
CA ILE A 216 8.57 2.81 9.35
C ILE A 216 8.20 4.26 9.60
N ASN A 217 8.37 5.11 8.59
CA ASN A 217 7.89 6.49 8.62
C ASN A 217 6.50 6.54 7.98
N VAL A 218 5.47 6.66 8.79
CA VAL A 218 4.08 6.70 8.34
C VAL A 218 3.75 8.11 7.86
N GLN A 219 3.18 8.21 6.68
CA GLN A 219 2.67 9.45 6.10
C GLN A 219 1.22 9.24 5.66
N ASP A 220 0.31 10.07 6.17
CA ASP A 220 -1.11 10.07 5.79
C ASP A 220 -1.83 8.72 5.92
N GLY A 221 -1.55 7.97 6.98
CA GLY A 221 -2.17 6.66 7.21
C GLY A 221 -2.20 6.27 8.69
N ASP A 222 -2.54 5.02 8.94
CA ASP A 222 -2.53 4.45 10.28
C ASP A 222 -1.12 4.01 10.68
N SER A 223 -0.78 4.16 11.96
CA SER A 223 0.43 3.55 12.53
C SER A 223 0.21 2.06 12.72
N PRO A 224 0.91 1.19 11.97
CA PRO A 224 0.74 -0.25 12.12
C PRO A 224 1.34 -0.75 13.44
N GLY A 225 0.67 -1.69 14.08
CA GLY A 225 1.31 -2.51 15.11
C GLY A 225 2.36 -3.41 14.48
N VAL A 226 3.50 -3.64 15.17
CA VAL A 226 4.57 -4.53 14.68
C VAL A 226 4.83 -5.64 15.68
N TYR A 227 4.83 -6.87 15.22
CA TYR A 227 5.27 -8.06 15.97
C TYR A 227 6.65 -8.50 15.51
N ASN A 228 7.65 -8.33 16.37
CA ASN A 228 9.04 -8.63 16.07
C ASN A 228 9.42 -10.04 16.56
N VAL A 229 10.08 -10.81 15.71
CA VAL A 229 10.52 -12.19 15.97
C VAL A 229 11.99 -12.36 15.60
N GLY A 230 12.65 -13.37 16.16
CA GLY A 230 14.00 -13.75 15.74
C GLY A 230 15.09 -12.71 16.04
N GLY A 231 14.89 -11.82 17.02
CA GLY A 231 15.83 -10.76 17.34
C GLY A 231 15.61 -9.46 16.56
N SER A 232 14.56 -9.41 15.75
CA SER A 232 14.12 -8.20 15.04
C SER A 232 13.66 -7.12 16.02
N THR A 233 13.81 -5.87 15.63
CA THR A 233 13.29 -4.69 16.34
C THR A 233 12.63 -3.74 15.35
N ALA A 234 11.66 -2.95 15.80
CA ALA A 234 11.02 -1.97 14.95
C ALA A 234 10.75 -0.65 15.66
N GLU A 235 10.79 0.42 14.88
CA GLU A 235 10.35 1.76 15.25
C GLU A 235 9.33 2.24 14.23
N VAL A 236 8.17 2.73 14.70
CA VAL A 236 7.13 3.29 13.84
C VAL A 236 7.01 4.76 14.15
N ASN A 237 7.39 5.59 13.20
CA ASN A 237 7.33 7.03 13.27
C ASN A 237 6.09 7.51 12.52
N ASN A 238 5.17 8.14 13.23
CA ASN A 238 4.01 8.80 12.63
C ASN A 238 4.11 10.29 12.93
N PRO A 239 4.78 11.09 12.11
CA PRO A 239 4.84 12.52 12.29
C PRO A 239 3.44 13.10 12.08
N VAL A 240 2.94 13.75 13.11
CA VAL A 240 1.74 14.60 13.01
C VAL A 240 2.18 15.92 12.37
N ILE A 241 1.38 16.46 11.46
CA ILE A 241 1.71 17.69 10.74
C ILE A 241 0.80 18.83 11.22
N LEU A 242 1.39 19.94 11.63
CA LEU A 242 0.68 21.20 11.77
C LEU A 242 0.95 22.08 10.56
N THR A 243 -0.06 22.27 9.73
CA THR A 243 0.03 23.12 8.54
C THR A 243 -0.43 24.54 8.85
N LEU A 244 0.43 25.52 8.65
CA LEU A 244 0.04 26.93 8.62
C LEU A 244 -0.35 27.29 7.18
N THR A 245 -1.55 27.83 6.99
CA THR A 245 -2.07 28.24 5.66
C THR A 245 -2.36 29.74 5.63
N GLY A 246 -2.45 30.31 4.42
CA GLY A 246 -2.74 31.74 4.26
C GLY A 246 -1.54 32.65 4.57
N LEU A 247 -0.35 32.10 4.59
CA LEU A 247 0.88 32.88 4.75
C LEU A 247 1.09 33.81 3.55
N VAL A 248 1.66 34.98 3.81
CA VAL A 248 2.20 35.82 2.73
C VAL A 248 3.50 35.21 2.25
N SER A 249 3.62 34.99 0.94
CA SER A 249 4.85 34.44 0.37
C SER A 249 6.08 35.27 0.71
N GLY A 250 7.15 34.64 1.17
CA GLY A 250 8.35 35.30 1.67
C GLY A 250 8.34 35.55 3.18
N SER A 251 7.31 35.10 3.91
CA SER A 251 7.32 35.15 5.37
C SER A 251 8.36 34.21 5.98
N GLU A 252 9.01 34.69 7.02
CA GLU A 252 9.76 33.86 7.94
C GLU A 252 8.81 33.19 8.92
N VAL A 253 8.94 31.88 9.10
CA VAL A 253 8.18 31.08 10.08
C VAL A 253 9.17 30.37 10.97
N ARG A 254 8.95 30.43 12.29
CA ARG A 254 9.76 29.72 13.29
C ARG A 254 8.88 29.06 14.32
N PHE A 255 9.25 27.85 14.70
CA PHE A 255 8.67 27.10 15.81
C PHE A 255 9.68 26.96 16.92
N TYR A 256 9.30 27.30 18.13
CA TYR A 256 10.15 27.19 19.31
C TYR A 256 9.51 26.28 20.34
N GLU A 257 10.32 25.65 21.18
CA GLU A 257 9.84 25.01 22.41
C GLU A 257 9.18 26.08 23.28
N ALA A 258 7.95 25.84 23.74
CA ALA A 258 7.14 26.85 24.42
C ALA A 258 7.83 27.46 25.64
N GLY A 259 7.90 28.78 25.68
CA GLY A 259 8.54 29.54 26.73
C GLY A 259 10.07 29.51 26.73
N THR A 260 10.69 29.01 25.68
CA THR A 260 12.15 28.96 25.49
C THR A 260 12.57 29.69 24.21
N ILE A 261 13.87 29.72 23.93
CA ILE A 261 14.46 30.20 22.67
C ILE A 261 15.00 29.05 21.83
N THR A 262 14.68 27.81 22.19
CA THR A 262 15.10 26.61 21.45
C THR A 262 14.24 26.49 20.20
N GLU A 263 14.82 26.72 19.04
CA GLU A 263 14.16 26.55 17.76
C GLU A 263 14.00 25.05 17.46
N LEU A 264 12.80 24.65 17.07
CA LEU A 264 12.44 23.30 16.71
C LEU A 264 12.45 23.10 15.19
N ASP A 265 11.91 24.09 14.46
CA ASP A 265 11.84 24.08 13.00
C ASP A 265 11.57 25.50 12.48
N GLY A 266 11.77 25.74 11.19
CA GLY A 266 11.44 27.01 10.56
C GLY A 266 11.94 27.17 9.13
N VAL A 267 11.45 28.23 8.50
CA VAL A 267 11.86 28.64 7.14
C VAL A 267 11.95 30.15 7.07
N GLU A 268 12.94 30.67 6.32
CA GLU A 268 13.14 32.11 6.13
C GLU A 268 12.25 32.72 5.02
N ASN A 269 11.85 31.91 4.04
CA ASN A 269 11.00 32.33 2.94
C ASN A 269 9.95 31.25 2.67
N SER A 270 8.82 31.33 3.39
CA SER A 270 7.71 30.41 3.18
C SER A 270 7.02 30.66 1.84
N SER A 271 6.35 29.63 1.34
CA SER A 271 5.28 29.76 0.35
C SER A 271 4.01 30.35 1.00
N THR A 272 2.85 30.09 0.47
CA THR A 272 1.58 30.45 1.11
C THR A 272 1.17 29.48 2.23
N SER A 273 1.98 28.45 2.48
CA SER A 273 1.84 27.50 3.57
C SER A 273 3.20 27.05 4.10
N PHE A 274 3.20 26.50 5.31
CA PHE A 274 4.34 25.86 5.95
C PHE A 274 3.87 24.66 6.76
N ASP A 275 4.51 23.51 6.59
CA ASP A 275 4.23 22.28 7.30
C ASP A 275 5.28 22.05 8.39
N TYR A 276 4.82 21.92 9.62
CA TYR A 276 5.63 21.56 10.78
C TYR A 276 5.37 20.11 11.19
N PRO A 277 6.26 19.17 10.83
CA PRO A 277 6.16 17.79 11.27
C PRO A 277 6.64 17.65 12.72
N TYR A 278 5.90 16.89 13.53
CA TYR A 278 6.28 16.62 14.92
C TYR A 278 5.82 15.23 15.38
N THR A 279 6.55 14.66 16.34
CA THR A 279 6.09 13.48 17.05
C THR A 279 5.19 13.92 18.18
N PHE A 280 3.94 13.47 18.19
CA PHE A 280 3.00 13.85 19.24
C PHE A 280 3.38 13.23 20.59
N ALA A 281 3.48 14.09 21.59
CA ALA A 281 3.48 13.69 22.99
C ALA A 281 2.39 14.50 23.72
N ALA A 282 1.70 13.88 24.66
CA ALA A 282 0.64 14.55 25.42
C ALA A 282 1.15 15.83 26.07
N SER A 283 0.40 16.92 25.92
CA SER A 283 0.73 18.25 26.48
C SER A 283 2.01 18.88 25.89
N THR A 284 2.31 18.62 24.62
CA THR A 284 3.38 19.34 23.91
C THR A 284 2.88 20.70 23.44
N TYR A 285 3.61 21.75 23.83
CA TYR A 285 3.31 23.13 23.46
C TYR A 285 4.47 23.73 22.66
N VAL A 286 4.15 24.59 21.71
CA VAL A 286 5.12 25.33 20.89
C VAL A 286 4.77 26.81 20.87
N ASP A 287 5.78 27.65 20.67
CA ASP A 287 5.61 29.05 20.30
C ASP A 287 5.83 29.20 18.80
N ILE A 288 4.91 29.84 18.10
CA ILE A 288 4.96 30.05 16.65
C ILE A 288 5.22 31.52 16.38
N VAL A 289 6.22 31.81 15.59
CA VAL A 289 6.59 33.17 15.19
C VAL A 289 6.48 33.28 13.67
N ILE A 290 5.78 34.32 13.21
CA ILE A 290 5.64 34.62 11.79
C ILE A 290 6.00 36.08 11.57
N HIS A 291 6.97 36.33 10.71
CA HIS A 291 7.46 37.65 10.37
C HIS A 291 7.49 37.86 8.86
N HIS A 292 7.04 39.02 8.42
CA HIS A 292 7.20 39.49 7.03
C HIS A 292 7.44 41.01 7.08
N VAL A 293 8.30 41.51 6.21
CA VAL A 293 8.76 42.92 6.22
C VAL A 293 7.61 43.94 6.16
N ASP A 294 6.53 43.61 5.45
CA ASP A 294 5.39 44.52 5.25
C ASP A 294 4.19 44.20 6.16
N TYR A 295 4.30 43.25 7.05
CA TYR A 295 3.17 42.76 7.87
C TYR A 295 3.49 42.79 9.36
N VAL A 296 2.44 42.90 10.16
CA VAL A 296 2.55 42.89 11.62
C VAL A 296 3.18 41.57 12.07
N TYR A 297 4.18 41.67 12.92
CA TYR A 297 4.80 40.51 13.58
C TYR A 297 3.73 39.72 14.35
N LEU A 298 3.60 38.45 14.06
CA LEU A 298 2.67 37.55 14.72
C LEU A 298 3.44 36.56 15.60
N ARG A 299 3.04 36.45 16.85
CA ARG A 299 3.53 35.42 17.77
C ARG A 299 2.34 34.74 18.43
N VAL A 300 2.29 33.42 18.35
CA VAL A 300 1.34 32.57 19.08
C VAL A 300 2.13 31.84 20.14
N GLU A 301 1.86 32.13 21.40
CA GLU A 301 2.54 31.53 22.55
C GLU A 301 1.75 30.34 23.10
N THR A 302 2.48 29.30 23.51
CA THR A 302 1.90 28.12 24.18
C THR A 302 0.79 27.44 23.36
N PHE A 303 1.01 27.30 22.04
CA PHE A 303 0.09 26.55 21.18
C PHE A 303 0.18 25.05 21.48
N LEU A 304 -0.96 24.44 21.85
CA LEU A 304 -1.04 23.01 22.14
C LEU A 304 -1.09 22.23 20.84
N LEU A 305 -0.12 21.34 20.62
CA LEU A 305 -0.11 20.43 19.47
C LEU A 305 -1.17 19.34 19.60
N SER A 306 -1.80 19.01 18.49
CA SER A 306 -2.83 17.96 18.38
C SER A 306 -2.21 16.57 18.23
N ALA A 307 -2.93 15.52 18.62
CA ALA A 307 -2.57 14.12 18.31
C ALA A 307 -2.80 13.74 16.83
N THR A 308 -3.47 14.61 16.08
CA THR A 308 -3.77 14.41 14.65
C THR A 308 -3.33 15.61 13.85
N SER A 309 -2.96 15.40 12.60
CA SER A 309 -2.62 16.49 11.68
C SER A 309 -3.73 17.53 11.62
N SER A 310 -3.35 18.79 11.63
CA SER A 310 -4.27 19.92 11.70
C SER A 310 -3.76 21.09 10.87
N SER A 311 -4.67 21.97 10.50
CA SER A 311 -4.34 23.19 9.74
C SER A 311 -4.84 24.42 10.47
N ILE A 312 -4.01 25.47 10.51
CA ILE A 312 -4.34 26.77 11.10
C ILE A 312 -4.27 27.82 9.98
N PRO A 313 -5.38 28.51 9.69
CA PRO A 313 -5.34 29.66 8.80
C PRO A 313 -4.70 30.86 9.52
N ILE A 314 -3.72 31.45 8.87
CA ILE A 314 -3.02 32.66 9.36
C ILE A 314 -3.52 33.86 8.59
N ASP A 315 -3.98 34.86 9.31
CA ASP A 315 -4.39 36.15 8.77
C ASP A 315 -3.31 37.21 9.12
N GLN A 316 -2.35 37.39 8.22
CA GLN A 316 -1.30 38.39 8.36
C GLN A 316 -1.84 39.78 8.00
N GLN A 317 -1.84 40.69 8.97
CA GLN A 317 -2.30 42.05 8.75
C GLN A 317 -1.17 42.95 8.27
N PHE A 318 -1.45 43.71 7.22
CA PHE A 318 -0.51 44.65 6.64
C PHE A 318 -0.13 45.75 7.67
N ASP A 319 1.16 45.96 7.91
CA ASP A 319 1.64 46.98 8.80
C ASP A 319 1.75 48.34 8.10
N ARG A 320 0.76 49.17 8.31
CA ARG A 320 0.65 50.50 7.69
C ARG A 320 1.74 51.48 8.15
N TRP A 321 2.43 51.16 9.25
CA TRP A 321 3.43 52.07 9.82
C TRP A 321 4.83 51.79 9.29
N TYR A 322 5.12 50.59 8.81
CA TYR A 322 6.40 50.19 8.25
C TYR A 322 6.44 50.14 6.74
N SER A 323 5.29 50.07 6.08
CA SER A 323 5.25 50.23 4.62
C SER A 323 5.43 51.70 4.27
N ASN A 324 6.65 52.08 4.09
CA ASN A 324 6.98 53.38 3.53
C ASN A 324 7.07 53.24 2.00
N PRO A 325 6.29 54.00 1.22
CA PRO A 325 6.32 53.97 -0.24
C PRO A 325 7.66 54.45 -0.82
#